data_e3d16b043a5ad8acae9ce6f26caf15eb
#
_entry.id   e3d16b043a5ad8acae9ce6f26caf15eb
#
_cell.length_a   1.000
_cell.length_b   1.000
_cell.length_c   1.000
_cell.angle_alpha   90.00
_cell.angle_beta   90.00
_cell.angle_gamma   90.00
#
_symmetry.space_group_name_H-M   'P 1'
#
loop_
_entity.id
_entity.type
_entity.pdbx_description
1 polymer ?
#
loop_
_entity_poly.entity_id
_entity_poly.type
_entity_poly.pdbx_seq_one_letter_code
_entity_poly.pdbx_strand_id
1 'polypeptide(L)'
;MKKYISAFALSALVCSSCSDFLDVQPEGDATTSQYFVNDQQAIDAIDGLYERFHQEGCYGRELFWEQGAACDVVWGRTRGYPTLATLNYNGDESPLRDVFSRMYSTMSRANWVIDCLLDKEATTALTEIEKRSLGEAFFNRAWAHFIIAYRYGTDKQGVPFVRYEDFENGYDNSIPPQRATVMENYQLIIDDMDK
;
A
#
# COMPACT_ATOMS: atom_id res chain seq x y z
N MET A 1 -1.96 59.63 -28.47
CA MET A 1 -2.26 58.20 -28.80
C MET A 1 -1.01 57.32 -28.89
N LYS A 2 0.05 57.69 -29.58
CA LYS A 2 1.30 56.85 -29.70
C LYS A 2 1.96 56.48 -28.37
N LYS A 3 1.92 57.37 -27.33
CA LYS A 3 2.54 57.12 -26.02
C LYS A 3 1.80 56.03 -25.20
N TYR A 4 0.49 55.86 -25.35
CA TYR A 4 -0.28 54.84 -24.65
C TYR A 4 -0.17 53.43 -25.29
N ILE A 5 0.05 53.40 -26.62
CA ILE A 5 0.28 52.14 -27.35
C ILE A 5 1.60 51.51 -26.92
N SER A 6 2.66 52.34 -26.70
CA SER A 6 3.95 51.84 -26.23
C SER A 6 3.92 51.34 -24.77
N ALA A 7 3.11 51.93 -23.89
CA ALA A 7 2.91 51.50 -22.52
C ALA A 7 2.12 50.19 -22.45
N PHE A 8 1.13 50.03 -23.31
CA PHE A 8 0.30 48.78 -23.38
C PHE A 8 1.12 47.62 -23.97
N ALA A 9 1.98 47.86 -24.96
CA ALA A 9 2.86 46.84 -25.52
C ALA A 9 3.95 46.40 -24.53
N LEU A 10 4.43 47.29 -23.65
CA LEU A 10 5.40 46.97 -22.62
C LEU A 10 4.77 46.16 -21.47
N SER A 11 3.51 46.41 -21.11
CA SER A 11 2.81 45.64 -20.06
C SER A 11 2.44 44.24 -20.55
N ALA A 12 2.17 44.03 -21.83
CA ALA A 12 1.88 42.71 -22.39
C ALA A 12 3.11 41.77 -22.41
N LEU A 13 4.31 42.31 -22.48
CA LEU A 13 5.56 41.54 -22.43
C LEU A 13 5.92 41.03 -21.03
N VAL A 14 5.39 41.63 -19.98
CA VAL A 14 5.63 41.20 -18.58
C VAL A 14 4.70 40.03 -18.19
N CYS A 15 3.62 39.81 -18.90
CA CYS A 15 2.68 38.71 -18.61
C CYS A 15 3.08 37.37 -19.29
N SER A 16 4.11 37.36 -20.12
CA SER A 16 4.64 36.12 -20.73
C SER A 16 5.72 35.43 -19.87
N SER A 17 5.80 35.79 -18.59
CA SER A 17 6.81 35.30 -17.64
C SER A 17 6.45 33.88 -17.16
N CYS A 18 7.17 32.90 -17.67
CA CYS A 18 7.60 31.68 -16.97
C CYS A 18 6.51 30.80 -16.38
N SER A 19 5.83 30.01 -17.22
CA SER A 19 5.20 28.78 -16.76
C SER A 19 6.23 27.81 -16.14
N ASP A 20 7.43 27.76 -16.70
CA ASP A 20 8.51 26.86 -16.23
C ASP A 20 9.10 27.21 -14.86
N PHE A 21 8.96 28.47 -14.40
CA PHE A 21 9.47 28.87 -13.10
C PHE A 21 8.64 28.33 -11.93
N LEU A 22 7.36 28.03 -12.16
CA LEU A 22 6.46 27.47 -11.15
C LEU A 22 6.38 25.94 -11.21
N ASP A 23 6.94 25.35 -12.24
CA ASP A 23 7.00 23.90 -12.41
C ASP A 23 8.28 23.32 -11.79
N VAL A 24 8.50 23.66 -10.51
CA VAL A 24 9.63 23.13 -9.74
C VAL A 24 9.29 21.72 -9.34
N GLN A 25 9.95 20.76 -9.96
CA GLN A 25 9.95 19.38 -9.46
C GLN A 25 10.52 19.37 -8.04
N PRO A 26 9.85 18.73 -7.05
CA PRO A 26 10.38 18.64 -5.70
C PRO A 26 11.76 17.99 -5.72
N GLU A 27 12.80 18.70 -5.30
CA GLU A 27 14.11 18.09 -5.13
C GLU A 27 14.07 17.18 -3.91
N GLY A 28 14.24 15.89 -4.13
CA GLY A 28 14.36 14.87 -3.07
C GLY A 28 13.23 13.86 -2.98
N ASP A 29 12.04 14.13 -3.51
CA ASP A 29 10.96 13.15 -3.59
C ASP A 29 10.72 12.74 -5.06
N ALA A 30 11.03 11.50 -5.40
CA ALA A 30 10.68 10.97 -6.72
C ALA A 30 9.15 10.96 -6.87
N THR A 31 8.64 11.63 -7.90
CA THR A 31 7.21 11.49 -8.27
C THR A 31 6.96 10.05 -8.75
N THR A 32 5.73 9.58 -8.65
CA THR A 32 5.34 8.22 -9.09
C THR A 32 5.80 7.93 -10.52
N SER A 33 5.73 8.92 -11.42
CA SER A 33 6.19 8.81 -12.82
C SER A 33 7.72 8.77 -12.99
N GLN A 34 8.49 9.09 -11.95
CA GLN A 34 9.95 9.09 -11.96
C GLN A 34 10.55 7.95 -11.13
N TYR A 35 9.70 7.12 -10.52
CA TYR A 35 10.13 5.93 -9.82
C TYR A 35 10.31 4.76 -10.81
N PHE A 36 11.10 3.78 -10.46
CA PHE A 36 11.42 2.63 -11.30
C PHE A 36 12.17 2.96 -12.62
N VAL A 37 13.04 4.00 -12.59
CA VAL A 37 13.91 4.32 -13.75
C VAL A 37 15.13 3.41 -13.82
N ASN A 38 15.45 2.67 -12.76
CA ASN A 38 16.56 1.72 -12.69
C ASN A 38 16.23 0.55 -11.76
N ASP A 39 16.98 -0.54 -11.93
CA ASP A 39 16.82 -1.79 -11.17
C ASP A 39 16.94 -1.61 -9.65
N GLN A 40 17.79 -0.68 -9.19
CA GLN A 40 17.99 -0.46 -7.76
C GLN A 40 16.70 0.04 -7.09
N GLN A 41 15.96 0.89 -7.74
CA GLN A 41 14.68 1.38 -7.20
C GLN A 41 13.62 0.26 -7.09
N ALA A 42 13.65 -0.70 -8.00
CA ALA A 42 12.79 -1.87 -7.90
C ALA A 42 13.18 -2.75 -6.68
N ILE A 43 14.48 -2.96 -6.47
CA ILE A 43 15.00 -3.67 -5.29
C ILE A 43 14.61 -2.93 -4.01
N ASP A 44 14.86 -1.62 -3.93
CA ASP A 44 14.58 -0.80 -2.74
C ASP A 44 13.07 -0.80 -2.38
N ALA A 45 12.20 -0.80 -3.40
CA ALA A 45 10.75 -0.89 -3.20
C ALA A 45 10.34 -2.23 -2.57
N ILE A 46 10.93 -3.34 -3.03
CA ILE A 46 10.67 -4.68 -2.50
C ILE A 46 11.27 -4.86 -1.10
N ASP A 47 12.47 -4.37 -0.86
CA ASP A 47 13.08 -4.35 0.48
C ASP A 47 12.19 -3.58 1.47
N GLY A 48 11.60 -2.46 1.03
CA GLY A 48 10.61 -1.71 1.78
C GLY A 48 9.30 -2.46 2.05
N LEU A 49 8.89 -3.41 1.19
CA LEU A 49 7.76 -4.29 1.46
C LEU A 49 8.11 -5.34 2.51
N TYR A 50 9.26 -6.01 2.38
CA TYR A 50 9.70 -7.01 3.36
C TYR A 50 9.97 -6.39 4.74
N GLU A 51 10.50 -5.15 4.80
CA GLU A 51 10.69 -4.43 6.05
C GLU A 51 9.37 -4.26 6.82
N ARG A 52 8.24 -4.10 6.12
CA ARG A 52 6.92 -3.99 6.76
C ARG A 52 6.56 -5.21 7.59
N PHE A 53 6.98 -6.39 7.17
CA PHE A 53 6.73 -7.61 7.94
C PHE A 53 7.60 -7.72 9.20
N HIS A 54 8.75 -7.04 9.28
CA HIS A 54 9.60 -7.02 10.46
C HIS A 54 9.12 -6.07 11.56
N GLN A 55 8.15 -5.19 11.27
CA GLN A 55 7.66 -4.22 12.24
C GLN A 55 6.88 -4.87 13.37
N GLU A 56 6.82 -4.18 14.52
CA GLU A 56 6.17 -4.67 15.74
C GLU A 56 4.72 -5.10 15.54
N GLY A 57 3.95 -4.40 14.69
CA GLY A 57 2.58 -4.77 14.35
C GLY A 57 2.47 -5.99 13.43
N CYS A 58 3.54 -6.74 13.24
CA CYS A 58 3.59 -7.92 12.39
C CYS A 58 4.50 -9.00 13.01
N TYR A 59 5.43 -9.60 12.23
CA TYR A 59 6.35 -10.64 12.69
C TYR A 59 7.37 -10.14 13.72
N GLY A 60 7.60 -8.81 13.82
CA GLY A 60 8.44 -8.25 14.87
C GLY A 60 7.90 -8.52 16.29
N ARG A 61 6.59 -8.67 16.45
CA ARG A 61 5.98 -8.97 17.75
C ARG A 61 4.58 -9.55 17.67
N GLU A 62 3.60 -8.79 17.15
CA GLU A 62 2.18 -9.03 17.41
C GLU A 62 1.66 -10.36 16.86
N LEU A 63 2.12 -10.78 15.67
CA LEU A 63 1.68 -12.06 15.08
C LEU A 63 2.04 -13.28 15.94
N PHE A 64 3.10 -13.20 16.73
CA PHE A 64 3.49 -14.28 17.64
C PHE A 64 2.87 -14.13 19.02
N TRP A 65 2.90 -12.92 19.58
CA TRP A 65 2.47 -12.69 20.96
C TRP A 65 0.97 -12.80 21.15
N GLU A 66 0.17 -12.33 20.19
CA GLU A 66 -1.29 -12.45 20.29
C GLU A 66 -1.73 -13.92 20.27
N GLN A 67 -1.13 -14.74 19.41
CA GLN A 67 -1.42 -16.18 19.36
C GLN A 67 -0.97 -16.86 20.66
N GLY A 68 0.24 -16.54 21.11
CA GLY A 68 0.76 -17.06 22.37
C GLY A 68 -0.12 -16.71 23.57
N ALA A 69 -0.63 -15.49 23.62
CA ALA A 69 -1.54 -15.06 24.67
C ALA A 69 -2.90 -15.79 24.60
N ALA A 70 -3.44 -16.00 23.40
CA ALA A 70 -4.72 -16.70 23.21
C ALA A 70 -4.64 -18.21 23.46
N CYS A 71 -3.44 -18.81 23.49
CA CYS A 71 -3.23 -20.25 23.67
C CYS A 71 -2.72 -20.64 25.07
N ASP A 72 -2.83 -19.80 26.08
CA ASP A 72 -2.32 -20.04 27.44
C ASP A 72 -0.80 -20.27 27.55
N VAL A 73 -0.04 -20.05 26.49
CA VAL A 73 1.41 -20.26 26.46
C VAL A 73 2.15 -19.06 27.01
N VAL A 74 1.61 -17.87 26.81
CA VAL A 74 2.21 -16.60 27.22
C VAL A 74 1.19 -15.76 27.96
N TRP A 75 1.60 -15.17 29.10
CA TRP A 75 0.80 -14.19 29.81
C TRP A 75 1.42 -12.79 29.69
N GLY A 76 0.77 -11.92 28.92
CA GLY A 76 1.13 -10.51 28.81
C GLY A 76 0.41 -9.67 29.84
N ARG A 77 1.10 -8.70 30.45
CA ARG A 77 0.53 -7.82 31.49
C ARG A 77 -0.06 -6.52 30.96
N THR A 78 0.20 -6.18 29.71
CA THR A 78 -0.16 -4.89 29.10
C THR A 78 -0.62 -5.08 27.65
N ARG A 79 -1.03 -4.00 26.98
CA ARG A 79 -1.32 -3.92 25.54
C ARG A 79 -2.43 -4.86 25.03
N GLY A 80 -3.44 -5.14 25.81
CA GLY A 80 -4.54 -6.02 25.39
C GLY A 80 -4.26 -7.52 25.49
N TYR A 81 -3.04 -7.96 25.82
CA TYR A 81 -2.74 -9.39 26.00
C TYR A 81 -3.53 -10.05 27.13
N PRO A 82 -3.83 -9.39 28.26
CA PRO A 82 -4.68 -10.00 29.30
C PRO A 82 -6.10 -10.30 28.81
N THR A 83 -6.67 -9.44 27.97
CA THR A 83 -8.00 -9.65 27.40
C THR A 83 -8.00 -10.75 26.35
N LEU A 84 -6.93 -10.86 25.56
CA LEU A 84 -6.70 -11.98 24.63
C LEU A 84 -6.56 -13.31 25.38
N ALA A 85 -5.77 -13.36 26.45
CA ALA A 85 -5.57 -14.56 27.25
C ALA A 85 -6.85 -15.05 27.93
N THR A 86 -7.76 -14.15 28.27
CA THR A 86 -9.06 -14.50 28.85
C THR A 86 -10.17 -14.67 27.80
N LEU A 87 -9.85 -14.52 26.53
CA LEU A 87 -10.79 -14.52 25.38
C LEU A 87 -11.94 -13.51 25.55
N ASN A 88 -11.71 -12.45 26.31
CA ASN A 88 -12.66 -11.37 26.57
C ASN A 88 -12.16 -10.07 25.95
N TYR A 89 -12.03 -10.04 24.64
CA TYR A 89 -11.50 -8.93 23.86
C TYR A 89 -12.54 -8.38 22.87
N ASN A 90 -12.28 -7.17 22.42
CA ASN A 90 -12.99 -6.53 21.31
C ASN A 90 -12.02 -6.20 20.16
N GLY A 91 -12.55 -5.70 19.05
CA GLY A 91 -11.75 -5.37 17.85
C GLY A 91 -10.77 -4.21 18.05
N ASP A 92 -10.87 -3.45 19.13
CA ASP A 92 -10.01 -2.28 19.42
C ASP A 92 -8.73 -2.63 20.19
N GLU A 93 -8.56 -3.90 20.55
CA GLU A 93 -7.33 -4.33 21.21
C GLU A 93 -6.10 -4.06 20.34
N SER A 94 -5.12 -3.40 20.96
CA SER A 94 -3.93 -2.91 20.25
C SER A 94 -3.24 -3.99 19.41
N PRO A 95 -2.99 -5.22 19.89
CA PRO A 95 -2.37 -6.25 19.07
C PRO A 95 -3.16 -6.58 17.80
N LEU A 96 -4.48 -6.75 17.92
CA LEU A 96 -5.35 -7.08 16.78
C LEU A 96 -5.39 -5.94 15.75
N ARG A 97 -5.61 -4.72 16.23
CA ARG A 97 -5.64 -3.52 15.37
C ARG A 97 -4.31 -3.28 14.67
N ASP A 98 -3.19 -3.47 15.36
CA ASP A 98 -1.86 -3.22 14.83
C ASP A 98 -1.53 -4.20 13.68
N VAL A 99 -1.84 -5.48 13.81
CA VAL A 99 -1.72 -6.48 12.73
C VAL A 99 -2.61 -6.10 11.54
N PHE A 100 -3.89 -5.79 11.79
CA PHE A 100 -4.83 -5.41 10.74
C PHE A 100 -4.33 -4.22 9.93
N SER A 101 -3.99 -3.13 10.62
CA SER A 101 -3.50 -1.90 9.96
C SER A 101 -2.20 -2.12 9.21
N ARG A 102 -1.30 -2.94 9.75
CA ARG A 102 -0.01 -3.22 9.14
C ARG A 102 -0.17 -4.02 7.84
N MET A 103 -1.01 -5.03 7.84
CA MET A 103 -1.24 -5.85 6.64
C MET A 103 -1.90 -5.04 5.52
N TYR A 104 -2.91 -4.23 5.84
CA TYR A 104 -3.51 -3.34 4.83
C TYR A 104 -2.51 -2.30 4.29
N SER A 105 -1.67 -1.75 5.15
CA SER A 105 -0.59 -0.85 4.70
C SER A 105 0.43 -1.55 3.80
N THR A 106 0.71 -2.84 4.03
CA THR A 106 1.58 -3.65 3.17
C THR A 106 0.91 -3.91 1.82
N MET A 107 -0.37 -4.29 1.81
CA MET A 107 -1.15 -4.48 0.58
C MET A 107 -1.23 -3.20 -0.26
N SER A 108 -1.45 -2.04 0.39
CA SER A 108 -1.48 -0.75 -0.31
C SER A 108 -0.15 -0.40 -0.97
N ARG A 109 0.97 -0.66 -0.30
CA ARG A 109 2.30 -0.47 -0.89
C ARG A 109 2.59 -1.45 -2.02
N ALA A 110 2.20 -2.72 -1.86
CA ALA A 110 2.33 -3.70 -2.91
C ALA A 110 1.50 -3.33 -4.15
N ASN A 111 0.27 -2.85 -3.96
CA ASN A 111 -0.57 -2.31 -5.02
C ASN A 111 0.17 -1.23 -5.83
N TRP A 112 0.79 -0.25 -5.14
CA TRP A 112 1.54 0.81 -5.80
C TRP A 112 2.74 0.27 -6.60
N VAL A 113 3.51 -0.68 -6.06
CA VAL A 113 4.65 -1.29 -6.79
C VAL A 113 4.17 -2.03 -8.03
N ILE A 114 3.10 -2.83 -7.89
CA ILE A 114 2.51 -3.60 -8.99
C ILE A 114 2.04 -2.67 -10.09
N ASP A 115 1.30 -1.64 -9.75
CA ASP A 115 0.76 -0.66 -10.68
C ASP A 115 1.88 0.05 -11.47
N CYS A 116 2.85 0.62 -10.78
CA CYS A 116 3.97 1.29 -11.42
C CYS A 116 4.78 0.39 -12.36
N LEU A 117 4.99 -0.87 -12.01
CA LEU A 117 5.74 -1.81 -12.85
C LEU A 117 4.91 -2.29 -14.05
N LEU A 118 3.61 -2.50 -13.88
CA LEU A 118 2.71 -2.84 -14.99
C LEU A 118 2.55 -1.68 -15.97
N ASP A 119 2.44 -0.44 -15.49
CA ASP A 119 2.42 0.76 -16.32
C ASP A 119 3.71 0.91 -17.13
N LYS A 120 4.86 0.64 -16.49
CA LYS A 120 6.14 0.61 -17.18
C LYS A 120 6.17 -0.48 -18.25
N GLU A 121 5.70 -1.68 -17.94
CA GLU A 121 5.66 -2.82 -18.88
C GLU A 121 4.82 -2.52 -20.12
N ALA A 122 3.75 -1.75 -19.98
CA ALA A 122 2.90 -1.34 -21.09
C ALA A 122 3.63 -0.46 -22.14
N THR A 123 4.71 0.20 -21.73
CA THR A 123 5.48 1.13 -22.58
C THR A 123 6.90 0.65 -22.89
N THR A 124 7.50 -0.09 -21.98
CA THR A 124 8.91 -0.52 -22.04
C THR A 124 9.05 -1.90 -21.40
N ALA A 125 9.75 -2.81 -22.06
CA ALA A 125 10.00 -4.13 -21.50
C ALA A 125 10.73 -4.04 -20.14
N LEU A 126 10.23 -4.75 -19.14
CA LEU A 126 10.86 -4.86 -17.84
C LEU A 126 12.18 -5.64 -17.92
N THR A 127 13.16 -5.23 -17.12
CA THR A 127 14.36 -6.01 -16.86
C THR A 127 14.03 -7.28 -16.08
N GLU A 128 14.95 -8.23 -15.99
CA GLU A 128 14.75 -9.45 -15.18
C GLU A 128 14.64 -9.14 -13.68
N ILE A 129 15.30 -8.08 -13.21
CA ILE A 129 15.20 -7.60 -11.83
C ILE A 129 13.80 -7.00 -11.58
N GLU A 130 13.29 -6.19 -12.48
CA GLU A 130 11.97 -5.59 -12.38
C GLU A 130 10.85 -6.63 -12.45
N LYS A 131 10.97 -7.64 -13.32
CA LYS A 131 10.03 -8.77 -13.39
C LYS A 131 10.00 -9.56 -12.08
N ARG A 132 11.18 -9.84 -11.54
CA ARG A 132 11.30 -10.49 -10.24
C ARG A 132 10.66 -9.63 -9.14
N SER A 133 10.92 -8.34 -9.11
CA SER A 133 10.33 -7.40 -8.15
C SER A 133 8.81 -7.33 -8.28
N LEU A 134 8.29 -7.39 -9.50
CA LEU A 134 6.84 -7.46 -9.74
C LEU A 134 6.24 -8.76 -9.14
N GLY A 135 6.86 -9.90 -9.38
CA GLY A 135 6.42 -11.18 -8.78
C GLY A 135 6.50 -11.15 -7.24
N GLU A 136 7.57 -10.58 -6.68
CA GLU A 136 7.70 -10.43 -5.23
C GLU A 136 6.65 -9.44 -4.64
N ALA A 137 6.24 -8.41 -5.39
CA ALA A 137 5.17 -7.52 -4.97
C ALA A 137 3.80 -8.24 -4.94
N PHE A 138 3.48 -9.06 -5.95
CA PHE A 138 2.30 -9.92 -5.95
C PHE A 138 2.31 -10.89 -4.76
N PHE A 139 3.45 -11.55 -4.52
CA PHE A 139 3.61 -12.44 -3.37
C PHE A 139 3.35 -11.71 -2.04
N ASN A 140 3.96 -10.54 -1.83
CA ASN A 140 3.77 -9.75 -0.61
C ASN A 140 2.31 -9.33 -0.42
N ARG A 141 1.60 -8.95 -1.50
CA ARG A 141 0.18 -8.62 -1.46
C ARG A 141 -0.66 -9.83 -1.08
N ALA A 142 -0.45 -10.95 -1.74
CA ALA A 142 -1.14 -12.20 -1.47
C ALA A 142 -0.93 -12.68 -0.03
N TRP A 143 0.31 -12.62 0.46
CA TRP A 143 0.64 -13.03 1.82
C TRP A 143 -0.02 -12.14 2.88
N ALA A 144 0.04 -10.81 2.71
CA ALA A 144 -0.63 -9.88 3.61
C ALA A 144 -2.16 -10.08 3.57
N HIS A 145 -2.74 -10.30 2.39
CA HIS A 145 -4.16 -10.59 2.22
C HIS A 145 -4.56 -11.91 2.90
N PHE A 146 -3.76 -12.95 2.74
CA PHE A 146 -3.99 -14.23 3.40
C PHE A 146 -4.02 -14.08 4.93
N ILE A 147 -3.05 -13.36 5.52
CA ILE A 147 -3.02 -13.11 6.96
C ILE A 147 -4.31 -12.42 7.44
N ILE A 148 -4.77 -11.40 6.71
CA ILE A 148 -6.00 -10.69 7.08
C ILE A 148 -7.24 -11.59 6.89
N ALA A 149 -7.36 -12.26 5.76
CA ALA A 149 -8.50 -13.11 5.45
C ALA A 149 -8.65 -14.26 6.47
N TYR A 150 -7.53 -14.90 6.80
CA TYR A 150 -7.48 -15.97 7.78
C TYR A 150 -7.83 -15.52 9.21
N ARG A 151 -7.37 -14.33 9.62
CA ARG A 151 -7.48 -13.87 11.02
C ARG A 151 -8.75 -13.07 11.30
N TYR A 152 -9.23 -12.29 10.34
CA TYR A 152 -10.33 -11.32 10.52
C TYR A 152 -11.56 -11.65 9.67
N GLY A 153 -11.45 -12.64 8.80
CA GLY A 153 -12.59 -13.23 8.13
C GLY A 153 -13.42 -14.11 9.07
N THR A 154 -14.61 -14.44 8.64
CA THR A 154 -15.50 -15.40 9.32
C THR A 154 -15.78 -16.57 8.37
N ASP A 155 -16.56 -17.55 8.83
CA ASP A 155 -17.07 -18.63 7.99
C ASP A 155 -18.02 -18.17 6.86
N LYS A 156 -18.54 -16.95 6.97
CA LYS A 156 -19.55 -16.38 6.04
C LYS A 156 -19.06 -15.19 5.25
N GLN A 157 -18.14 -14.43 5.79
CA GLN A 157 -17.67 -13.18 5.21
C GLN A 157 -16.14 -13.10 5.26
N GLY A 158 -15.55 -12.77 4.13
CA GLY A 158 -14.14 -12.45 4.04
C GLY A 158 -13.83 -11.05 4.58
N VAL A 159 -12.80 -10.45 4.05
CA VAL A 159 -12.32 -9.10 4.40
C VAL A 159 -12.41 -8.19 3.17
N PRO A 160 -12.46 -6.86 3.37
CA PRO A 160 -12.38 -5.93 2.26
C PRO A 160 -11.05 -6.11 1.48
N PHE A 161 -11.13 -5.96 0.17
CA PHE A 161 -9.96 -5.94 -0.69
C PHE A 161 -10.12 -4.82 -1.71
N VAL A 162 -9.17 -3.88 -1.73
CA VAL A 162 -9.18 -2.72 -2.62
C VAL A 162 -7.89 -2.74 -3.43
N ARG A 163 -8.01 -2.72 -4.74
CA ARG A 163 -6.90 -2.64 -5.68
C ARG A 163 -6.61 -1.18 -6.06
N TYR A 164 -5.46 -0.93 -6.66
CA TYR A 164 -5.13 0.41 -7.13
C TYR A 164 -6.08 0.87 -8.25
N GLU A 165 -6.37 0.02 -9.20
CA GLU A 165 -7.31 0.28 -10.29
C GLU A 165 -8.74 0.64 -9.83
N ASP A 166 -9.12 0.26 -8.60
CA ASP A 166 -10.41 0.65 -8.04
C ASP A 166 -10.48 2.16 -7.80
N PHE A 167 -9.36 2.79 -7.42
CA PHE A 167 -9.27 4.23 -7.26
C PHE A 167 -9.39 4.97 -8.59
N GLU A 168 -8.79 4.46 -9.66
CA GLU A 168 -8.93 5.01 -11.01
C GLU A 168 -10.36 4.89 -11.54
N ASN A 169 -11.08 3.83 -11.16
CA ASN A 169 -12.47 3.61 -11.50
C ASN A 169 -13.46 4.39 -10.61
N GLY A 170 -12.98 5.35 -9.81
CA GLY A 170 -13.80 6.25 -9.02
C GLY A 170 -14.19 5.70 -7.64
N TYR A 171 -13.38 4.83 -7.06
CA TYR A 171 -13.57 4.42 -5.67
C TYR A 171 -13.61 5.64 -4.74
N ASP A 172 -14.68 5.76 -3.98
CA ASP A 172 -14.88 6.85 -3.02
C ASP A 172 -14.35 6.44 -1.64
N ASN A 173 -13.24 7.03 -1.22
CA ASN A 173 -12.63 6.81 0.08
C ASN A 173 -13.52 7.20 1.29
N SER A 174 -14.59 7.96 1.07
CA SER A 174 -15.55 8.28 2.12
C SER A 174 -16.50 7.12 2.43
N ILE A 175 -16.58 6.13 1.53
CA ILE A 175 -17.43 4.95 1.67
C ILE A 175 -16.54 3.77 2.10
N PRO A 176 -16.75 3.18 3.28
CA PRO A 176 -15.99 2.01 3.69
C PRO A 176 -16.13 0.86 2.68
N PRO A 177 -15.03 0.20 2.27
CA PRO A 177 -15.11 -0.89 1.33
C PRO A 177 -15.93 -2.06 1.91
N GLN A 178 -16.75 -2.67 1.05
CA GLN A 178 -17.54 -3.82 1.44
C GLN A 178 -16.64 -5.04 1.67
N ARG A 179 -17.07 -5.93 2.55
CA ARG A 179 -16.40 -7.22 2.74
C ARG A 179 -16.64 -8.09 1.50
N ALA A 180 -15.59 -8.66 0.99
CA ALA A 180 -15.68 -9.70 -0.02
C ALA A 180 -16.24 -11.01 0.60
N THR A 181 -16.64 -11.95 -0.23
CA THR A 181 -16.90 -13.31 0.23
C THR A 181 -15.58 -14.02 0.57
N VAL A 182 -15.64 -15.07 1.36
CA VAL A 182 -14.48 -15.92 1.68
C VAL A 182 -13.83 -16.45 0.40
N MET A 183 -14.64 -16.94 -0.53
CA MET A 183 -14.16 -17.50 -1.79
C MET A 183 -13.47 -16.46 -2.67
N GLU A 184 -14.04 -15.27 -2.76
CA GLU A 184 -13.41 -14.15 -3.50
C GLU A 184 -12.04 -13.79 -2.92
N ASN A 185 -11.91 -13.69 -1.58
CA ASN A 185 -10.61 -13.42 -0.98
C ASN A 185 -9.57 -14.50 -1.33
N TYR A 186 -9.91 -15.78 -1.15
CA TYR A 186 -8.97 -16.86 -1.47
C TYR A 186 -8.66 -16.96 -2.96
N GLN A 187 -9.63 -16.69 -3.83
CA GLN A 187 -9.35 -16.63 -5.28
C GLN A 187 -8.38 -15.50 -5.62
N LEU A 188 -8.57 -14.30 -5.07
CA LEU A 188 -7.65 -13.17 -5.27
C LEU A 188 -6.24 -13.47 -4.76
N ILE A 189 -6.12 -14.19 -3.63
CA ILE A 189 -4.82 -14.62 -3.08
C ILE A 189 -4.14 -15.61 -4.05
N ILE A 190 -4.89 -16.58 -4.58
CA ILE A 190 -4.37 -17.56 -5.53
C ILE A 190 -3.96 -16.85 -6.83
N ASP A 191 -4.80 -15.97 -7.35
CA ASP A 191 -4.51 -15.22 -8.58
C ASP A 191 -3.22 -14.40 -8.48
N ASP A 192 -2.94 -13.83 -7.31
CA ASP A 192 -1.68 -13.11 -7.05
C ASP A 192 -0.48 -14.06 -6.91
N MET A 193 -0.67 -15.26 -6.36
CA MET A 193 0.40 -16.26 -6.22
C MET A 193 0.78 -16.93 -7.55
N ASP A 194 -0.11 -16.90 -8.53
CA ASP A 194 0.08 -17.49 -9.86
C ASP A 194 0.75 -16.52 -10.87
N LYS A 195 1.07 -15.28 -10.44
CA LYS A 195 1.76 -14.27 -11.24
C LYS A 195 3.28 -14.40 -11.15
#